data_bf3a1256ad64954a55c22ea2e44a061a
#
_entry.id   bf3a1256ad64954a55c22ea2e44a061a
#
_cell.length_a   1.000
_cell.length_b   1.000
_cell.length_c   1.000
_cell.angle_alpha   90.00
_cell.angle_beta   90.00
_cell.angle_gamma   90.00
#
_symmetry.space_group_name_H-M   'P 1'
#
loop_
_entity.id
_entity.type
_entity.pdbx_description
1 polymer ?
#
loop_
_entity_poly.entity_id
_entity_poly.type
_entity_poly.pdbx_seq_one_letter_code
_entity_poly.pdbx_strand_id
1 'polypeptide(L)'
;MPQHIRLFHCDDSSSFTRLVRHWLEEHPDIEHVGAAHTGDDALAAVGPSQPDVVLLDTMGSPGDTALLRRIRSEVPRARVIVYSGYVSLLEEGALGAEADAYIEKDDDEHALVAMIRAVAAAP
;
A
#
# COMPACT_ATOMS: atom_id res chain seq x y z
N MET A 1 22.76 8.67 -3.87
CA MET A 1 21.91 8.93 -2.69
C MET A 1 20.95 7.79 -2.51
N PRO A 2 20.94 7.16 -1.36
CA PRO A 2 19.92 6.18 -1.11
C PRO A 2 18.55 6.87 -1.09
N GLN A 3 17.61 6.31 -1.80
CA GLN A 3 16.25 6.77 -1.76
C GLN A 3 15.63 6.32 -0.44
N HIS A 4 15.01 7.23 0.24
CA HIS A 4 14.27 6.91 1.45
C HIS A 4 12.81 6.83 1.08
N ILE A 5 12.25 5.64 1.10
CA ILE A 5 10.88 5.39 0.67
C ILE A 5 9.95 5.45 1.88
N ARG A 6 9.01 6.37 1.87
CA ARG A 6 8.03 6.52 2.95
C ARG A 6 6.81 5.70 2.60
N LEU A 7 6.49 4.72 3.44
CA LEU A 7 5.40 3.77 3.20
C LEU A 7 4.28 3.95 4.21
N PHE A 8 3.05 4.11 3.72
CA PHE A 8 1.84 4.09 4.53
C PHE A 8 1.06 2.80 4.24
N HIS A 9 0.59 2.12 5.27
CA HIS A 9 -0.10 0.84 5.13
C HIS A 9 -1.54 0.94 5.62
N CYS A 10 -2.50 0.69 4.76
CA CYS A 10 -3.92 0.68 5.07
C CYS A 10 -4.45 -0.75 4.98
N ASP A 11 -4.86 -1.33 6.09
CA ASP A 11 -5.30 -2.72 6.19
C ASP A 11 -6.11 -2.89 7.46
N ASP A 12 -7.26 -3.58 7.40
CA ASP A 12 -8.11 -3.78 8.57
C ASP A 12 -7.52 -4.76 9.59
N SER A 13 -6.47 -5.49 9.23
CA SER A 13 -5.78 -6.40 10.14
C SER A 13 -4.59 -5.70 10.80
N SER A 14 -4.72 -5.42 12.10
CA SER A 14 -3.63 -4.83 12.86
C SER A 14 -2.45 -5.79 13.00
N SER A 15 -2.73 -7.10 13.05
CA SER A 15 -1.67 -8.12 13.07
C SER A 15 -0.84 -8.06 11.81
N PHE A 16 -1.50 -7.88 10.67
CA PHE A 16 -0.82 -7.88 9.39
C PHE A 16 0.02 -6.60 9.20
N THR A 17 -0.50 -5.46 9.61
CA THR A 17 0.29 -4.22 9.54
C THR A 17 1.53 -4.30 10.43
N ARG A 18 1.42 -4.95 11.60
CA ARG A 18 2.58 -5.15 12.47
C ARG A 18 3.59 -6.11 11.86
N LEU A 19 3.13 -7.15 11.19
CA LEU A 19 4.01 -8.09 10.51
C LEU A 19 4.83 -7.39 9.41
N VAL A 20 4.15 -6.61 8.57
CA VAL A 20 4.82 -5.87 7.50
C VAL A 20 5.82 -4.87 8.09
N ARG A 21 5.43 -4.15 9.13
CA ARG A 21 6.32 -3.22 9.80
C ARG A 21 7.58 -3.92 10.31
N HIS A 22 7.41 -5.12 10.88
CA HIS A 22 8.55 -5.92 11.36
C HIS A 22 9.48 -6.32 10.21
N TRP A 23 8.90 -6.78 9.09
CA TRP A 23 9.71 -7.10 7.91
C TRP A 23 10.54 -5.92 7.44
N LEU A 24 9.94 -4.72 7.44
CA LEU A 24 10.61 -3.54 6.93
C LEU A 24 11.72 -3.02 7.83
N GLU A 25 11.78 -3.46 9.08
CA GLU A 25 12.88 -3.10 9.98
C GLU A 25 14.24 -3.54 9.45
N GLU A 26 14.29 -4.57 8.63
CA GLU A 26 15.52 -5.05 8.01
C GLU A 26 15.89 -4.33 6.72
N HIS A 27 15.06 -3.37 6.30
CA HIS A 27 15.24 -2.64 5.04
C HIS A 27 15.22 -1.13 5.33
N PRO A 28 16.35 -0.57 5.78
CA PRO A 28 16.39 0.83 6.25
C PRO A 28 16.08 1.87 5.18
N ASP A 29 16.09 1.50 3.91
CA ASP A 29 15.66 2.39 2.83
C ASP A 29 14.15 2.57 2.77
N ILE A 30 13.38 1.76 3.50
CA ILE A 30 11.92 1.86 3.54
C ILE A 30 11.49 2.21 4.96
N GLU A 31 10.87 3.37 5.11
CA GLU A 31 10.37 3.82 6.41
C GLU A 31 8.87 3.62 6.48
N HIS A 32 8.40 2.90 7.49
CA HIS A 32 6.98 2.72 7.74
C HIS A 32 6.46 3.96 8.47
N VAL A 33 5.82 4.87 7.74
CA VAL A 33 5.45 6.18 8.30
C VAL A 33 4.09 6.20 8.96
N GLY A 34 3.27 5.18 8.74
CA GLY A 34 1.98 5.11 9.40
C GLY A 34 1.16 3.92 8.92
N ALA A 35 0.12 3.63 9.70
CA ALA A 35 -0.83 2.58 9.36
C ALA A 35 -2.23 3.02 9.76
N ALA A 36 -3.23 2.52 9.05
CA ALA A 36 -4.63 2.73 9.38
C ALA A 36 -5.39 1.43 9.18
N HIS A 37 -6.45 1.24 9.95
CA HIS A 37 -7.22 0.01 9.94
C HIS A 37 -8.66 0.23 9.47
N THR A 38 -9.02 1.46 9.16
CA THR A 38 -10.30 1.81 8.53
C THR A 38 -10.06 2.80 7.41
N GLY A 39 -11.01 2.90 6.49
CA GLY A 39 -10.92 3.89 5.43
C GLY A 39 -10.89 5.33 5.94
N ASP A 40 -11.71 5.63 6.96
CA ASP A 40 -11.75 6.98 7.52
C ASP A 40 -10.42 7.36 8.16
N ASP A 41 -9.82 6.46 8.93
CA ASP A 41 -8.51 6.71 9.54
C ASP A 41 -7.42 6.86 8.48
N ALA A 42 -7.49 6.05 7.41
CA ALA A 42 -6.54 6.16 6.32
C ALA A 42 -6.59 7.55 5.68
N LEU A 43 -7.79 8.04 5.40
CA LEU A 43 -7.95 9.34 4.76
C LEU A 43 -7.52 10.50 5.67
N ALA A 44 -7.70 10.34 6.98
CA ALA A 44 -7.25 11.36 7.94
C ALA A 44 -5.73 11.41 8.08
N ALA A 45 -5.05 10.28 7.92
CA ALA A 45 -3.63 10.16 8.23
C ALA A 45 -2.71 10.16 7.01
N VAL A 46 -3.21 9.77 5.83
CA VAL A 46 -2.33 9.56 4.67
C VAL A 46 -1.73 10.87 4.18
N GLY A 47 -2.51 11.95 4.13
CA GLY A 47 -2.00 13.25 3.70
C GLY A 47 -0.87 13.77 4.57
N PRO A 48 -1.09 13.89 5.91
CA PRO A 48 -0.03 14.34 6.81
C PRO A 48 1.22 13.48 6.82
N SER A 49 1.10 12.18 6.57
CA SER A 49 2.27 11.28 6.56
C SER A 49 3.14 11.44 5.32
N GLN A 50 2.61 12.04 4.26
CA GLN A 50 3.33 12.28 3.01
C GLN A 50 4.09 11.05 2.50
N PRO A 51 3.37 9.96 2.19
CA PRO A 51 4.02 8.74 1.76
C PRO A 51 4.47 8.82 0.30
N ASP A 52 5.48 8.04 -0.04
CA ASP A 52 5.85 7.80 -1.43
C ASP A 52 5.08 6.61 -2.00
N VAL A 53 4.75 5.63 -1.14
CA VAL A 53 4.03 4.42 -1.51
C VAL A 53 2.95 4.15 -0.46
N VAL A 54 1.78 3.80 -0.93
CA VAL A 54 0.67 3.35 -0.07
C VAL A 54 0.40 1.88 -0.38
N LEU A 55 0.48 1.03 0.65
CA LEU A 55 -0.02 -0.34 0.56
C LEU A 55 -1.48 -0.31 0.96
N LEU A 56 -2.35 -0.74 0.08
CA LEU A 56 -3.79 -0.68 0.32
C LEU A 56 -4.41 -2.07 0.22
N ASP A 57 -4.96 -2.54 1.34
CA ASP A 57 -5.81 -3.72 1.34
C ASP A 57 -7.22 -3.32 0.92
N THR A 58 -7.93 -4.25 0.30
CA THR A 58 -9.31 -4.02 -0.14
C THR A 58 -10.32 -4.00 0.99
N MET A 59 -9.90 -4.40 2.18
CA MET A 59 -10.74 -4.42 3.40
C MET A 59 -12.05 -5.18 3.22
N GLY A 60 -11.97 -6.31 2.53
CA GLY A 60 -13.14 -7.18 2.34
C GLY A 60 -14.07 -6.76 1.22
N SER A 61 -13.72 -5.73 0.46
CA SER A 61 -14.55 -5.23 -0.63
C SER A 61 -13.75 -5.20 -1.95
N PRO A 62 -13.47 -6.37 -2.53
CA PRO A 62 -12.64 -6.47 -3.73
C PRO A 62 -13.26 -5.77 -4.90
N GLY A 63 -13.25 -4.89 -5.42
CA GLY A 63 -13.89 -4.17 -6.51
C GLY A 63 -14.31 -2.77 -6.12
N ASP A 64 -14.19 -2.44 -4.83
CA ASP A 64 -14.50 -1.09 -4.37
C ASP A 64 -13.30 -0.18 -4.63
N THR A 65 -13.47 0.76 -5.55
CA THR A 65 -12.41 1.69 -5.90
C THR A 65 -12.51 3.03 -5.18
N ALA A 66 -13.56 3.25 -4.39
CA ALA A 66 -13.80 4.55 -3.79
C ALA A 66 -12.67 5.00 -2.87
N LEU A 67 -12.21 4.11 -2.00
CA LEU A 67 -11.12 4.45 -1.09
C LEU A 67 -9.82 4.71 -1.85
N LEU A 68 -9.52 3.90 -2.85
CA LEU A 68 -8.35 4.09 -3.69
C LEU A 68 -8.34 5.47 -4.35
N ARG A 69 -9.47 5.85 -4.93
CA ARG A 69 -9.61 7.15 -5.59
C ARG A 69 -9.42 8.30 -4.61
N ARG A 70 -9.99 8.18 -3.43
CA ARG A 70 -9.86 9.21 -2.41
C ARG A 70 -8.44 9.33 -1.90
N ILE A 71 -7.75 8.22 -1.70
CA ILE A 71 -6.34 8.24 -1.32
C ILE A 71 -5.52 8.92 -2.40
N ARG A 72 -5.76 8.60 -3.67
CA ARG A 72 -5.05 9.24 -4.77
C ARG A 72 -5.29 10.75 -4.82
N SER A 73 -6.50 11.20 -4.44
CA SER A 73 -6.79 12.64 -4.37
C SER A 73 -6.01 13.31 -3.24
N GLU A 74 -5.86 12.63 -2.11
CA GLU A 74 -5.13 13.19 -0.95
C GLU A 74 -3.63 13.23 -1.19
N VAL A 75 -3.08 12.23 -1.87
CA VAL A 75 -1.64 12.11 -2.10
C VAL A 75 -1.36 11.77 -3.57
N PRO A 76 -1.61 12.72 -4.48
CA PRO A 76 -1.57 12.41 -5.91
C PRO A 76 -0.20 11.98 -6.43
N ARG A 77 0.88 12.25 -5.70
CA ARG A 77 2.22 11.84 -6.10
C ARG A 77 2.60 10.46 -5.58
N ALA A 78 1.85 9.93 -4.62
CA ALA A 78 2.14 8.62 -4.06
C ALA A 78 1.77 7.52 -5.05
N ARG A 79 2.53 6.43 -5.03
CA ARG A 79 2.18 5.21 -5.76
C ARG A 79 1.33 4.34 -4.86
N VAL A 80 0.35 3.66 -5.44
CA VAL A 80 -0.54 2.79 -4.67
C VAL A 80 -0.35 1.36 -5.13
N ILE A 81 -0.03 0.48 -4.18
CA ILE A 81 0.04 -0.96 -4.38
C ILE A 81 -1.16 -1.58 -3.68
N VAL A 82 -1.99 -2.31 -4.41
CA VAL A 82 -3.06 -3.09 -3.80
C VAL A 82 -2.46 -4.40 -3.30
N TYR A 83 -2.56 -4.63 -2.00
CA TYR A 83 -1.97 -5.77 -1.31
C TYR A 83 -3.10 -6.57 -0.67
N SER A 84 -3.48 -7.66 -1.30
CA SER A 84 -4.72 -8.37 -0.96
C SER A 84 -4.60 -9.86 -1.20
N GLY A 85 -5.43 -10.64 -0.51
CA GLY A 85 -5.56 -12.06 -0.79
C GLY A 85 -6.38 -12.37 -2.04
N TYR A 86 -6.90 -11.36 -2.75
CA TYR A 86 -7.81 -11.54 -3.87
C TYR A 86 -7.32 -10.85 -5.15
N VAL A 87 -6.01 -10.85 -5.38
CA VAL A 87 -5.43 -10.10 -6.51
C VAL A 87 -5.99 -10.54 -7.85
N SER A 88 -6.19 -11.84 -8.05
CA SER A 88 -6.72 -12.32 -9.33
C SER A 88 -8.10 -11.77 -9.65
N LEU A 89 -8.94 -11.56 -8.63
CA LEU A 89 -10.25 -10.93 -8.82
C LEU A 89 -10.13 -9.44 -9.11
N LEU A 90 -9.15 -8.79 -8.48
CA LEU A 90 -8.94 -7.36 -8.64
C LEU A 90 -8.41 -6.99 -10.00
N GLU A 91 -7.53 -7.82 -10.57
CA GLU A 91 -6.97 -7.56 -11.89
C GLU A 91 -8.03 -7.58 -12.99
N GLU A 92 -9.11 -8.33 -12.78
CA GLU A 92 -10.22 -8.41 -13.73
C GLU A 92 -11.25 -7.31 -13.52
N GLY A 93 -11.15 -6.55 -12.43
CA GLY A 93 -12.15 -5.56 -12.06
C GLY A 93 -11.68 -4.13 -12.27
N ALA A 94 -12.48 -3.20 -11.76
CA ALA A 94 -12.23 -1.78 -11.89
C ALA A 94 -10.93 -1.33 -11.23
N LEU A 95 -10.54 -1.98 -10.13
CA LEU A 95 -9.27 -1.67 -9.45
C LEU A 95 -8.06 -1.95 -10.34
N GLY A 96 -8.18 -2.85 -11.29
CA GLY A 96 -7.10 -3.20 -12.19
C GLY A 96 -6.56 -2.02 -12.99
N ALA A 97 -7.37 -1.01 -13.24
CA ALA A 97 -6.97 0.15 -14.01
C ALA A 97 -6.48 1.31 -13.15
N GLU A 98 -6.62 1.24 -11.82
CA GLU A 98 -6.43 2.40 -10.97
C GLU A 98 -5.27 2.33 -10.00
N ALA A 99 -4.72 1.15 -9.75
CA ALA A 99 -3.55 1.00 -8.88
C ALA A 99 -2.28 0.93 -9.73
N ASP A 100 -1.16 1.28 -9.11
CA ASP A 100 0.14 1.20 -9.79
C ASP A 100 0.66 -0.23 -9.83
N ALA A 101 0.29 -1.05 -8.87
CA ALA A 101 0.70 -2.45 -8.82
C ALA A 101 -0.23 -3.26 -7.92
N TYR A 102 -0.13 -4.58 -8.03
CA TYR A 102 -0.89 -5.54 -7.23
C TYR A 102 0.05 -6.60 -6.71
N ILE A 103 -0.14 -7.03 -5.46
CA ILE A 103 0.63 -8.12 -4.90
C ILE A 103 -0.25 -8.93 -3.94
N GLU A 104 -0.08 -10.25 -3.92
CA GLU A 104 -0.85 -11.11 -3.05
C GLU A 104 -0.24 -11.20 -1.65
N LYS A 105 -1.12 -11.30 -0.65
CA LYS A 105 -0.71 -11.37 0.75
C LYS A 105 -0.03 -12.69 1.13
N ASP A 106 -0.14 -13.73 0.32
CA ASP A 106 0.54 -15.00 0.55
C ASP A 106 2.00 -14.98 0.11
N ASP A 107 2.42 -13.92 -0.56
CA ASP A 107 3.80 -13.79 -0.98
C ASP A 107 4.70 -13.44 0.20
N ASP A 108 5.99 -13.70 0.03
CA ASP A 108 6.95 -13.45 1.08
C ASP A 108 7.39 -11.98 1.15
N GLU A 109 8.16 -11.66 2.18
CA GLU A 109 8.65 -10.30 2.36
C GLU A 109 9.56 -9.83 1.23
N HIS A 110 10.28 -10.75 0.59
CA HIS A 110 11.17 -10.38 -0.51
C HIS A 110 10.38 -9.86 -1.71
N ALA A 111 9.27 -10.52 -2.02
CA ALA A 111 8.39 -10.08 -3.10
C ALA A 111 7.79 -8.71 -2.80
N LEU A 112 7.34 -8.50 -1.56
CA LEU A 112 6.78 -7.22 -1.15
C LEU A 112 7.81 -6.09 -1.23
N VAL A 113 8.98 -6.31 -0.68
CA VAL A 113 10.05 -5.30 -0.68
C VAL A 113 10.47 -4.96 -2.10
N ALA A 114 10.62 -5.97 -2.96
CA ALA A 114 10.98 -5.75 -4.36
C ALA A 114 9.92 -4.91 -5.09
N MET A 115 8.64 -5.17 -4.82
CA MET A 115 7.55 -4.40 -5.43
C MET A 115 7.54 -2.95 -4.95
N ILE A 116 7.74 -2.73 -3.65
CA ILE A 116 7.81 -1.38 -3.10
C ILE A 116 8.92 -0.58 -3.77
N ARG A 117 10.10 -1.18 -3.89
CA ARG A 117 11.24 -0.51 -4.53
C ARG A 117 10.99 -0.23 -6.00
N ALA A 118 10.41 -1.19 -6.72
CA ALA A 118 10.13 -1.03 -8.14
C ALA A 118 9.12 0.09 -8.40
N VAL A 119 8.06 0.14 -7.61
CA VAL A 119 7.03 1.15 -7.75
C VAL A 119 7.56 2.53 -7.39
N ALA A 120 8.34 2.63 -6.32
CA ALA A 120 8.92 3.90 -5.89
C ALA A 120 9.91 4.46 -6.90
N ALA A 121 10.60 3.60 -7.64
CA ALA A 121 11.59 4.02 -8.64
C ALA A 121 10.96 4.34 -10.01
N ALA A 122 9.69 4.02 -10.22
CA ALA A 122 9.03 4.24 -11.51
C ALA A 122 8.92 5.74 -11.81
N PRO A 123 9.12 6.15 -13.07
CA PRO A 123 8.99 7.55 -13.45
C PRO A 123 7.56 8.07 -13.39
#